data_10c3424617ffccffb84460c58c7b53cc
#
_entry.id   10c3424617ffccffb84460c58c7b53cc
#
_cell.length_a   1.000
_cell.length_b   1.000
_cell.length_c   1.000
_cell.angle_alpha   90.00
_cell.angle_beta   90.00
_cell.angle_gamma   90.00
#
_symmetry.space_group_name_H-M   'P 1'
#
loop_
_entity.id
_entity.type
_entity.pdbx_description
1 polymer ?
#
loop_
_entity_poly.entity_id
_entity_poly.type
_entity_poly.pdbx_seq_one_letter_code
_entity_poly.pdbx_strand_id
1 'polypeptide(L)'
;MIELLVVIAIIAMLMAILMPALQRVRKQAKGTVCKSNLRQIGLAANLYAEEYDQYVPRGLAGGTGKAWFQLFMPFLAQKPINNDYRTVDIYRCLSYPDKEQTVCYVVNGWDFDDKNDMTGKEILLPSKLSDCEHRAYTVYLTDNEDGPWRYIIRKADDEGHNRCDVWNPGHLPTSDSQDVTNGRRVARARHRKGSNCLFLDWHVEYIAAEDMTIDMWRFEK
;
A
#
# COMPACT_ATOMS: atom_id res chain seq x y z
N MET A 1 23.60 37.84 33.79
CA MET A 1 22.38 36.99 33.84
C MET A 1 21.34 37.38 32.77
N ILE A 2 21.06 38.67 32.56
CA ILE A 2 20.08 39.12 31.53
C ILE A 2 20.51 38.70 30.12
N GLU A 3 21.79 38.77 29.78
CA GLU A 3 22.33 38.37 28.47
C GLU A 3 22.08 36.90 28.13
N LEU A 4 22.22 36.02 29.11
CA LEU A 4 21.94 34.59 28.89
C LEU A 4 20.45 34.33 28.64
N LEU A 5 19.57 35.05 29.36
CA LEU A 5 18.11 34.92 29.18
C LEU A 5 17.68 35.40 27.79
N VAL A 6 18.26 36.46 27.25
CA VAL A 6 17.96 36.95 25.91
C VAL A 6 18.36 35.92 24.84
N VAL A 7 19.54 35.32 24.99
CA VAL A 7 20.01 34.30 24.02
C VAL A 7 19.08 33.08 23.98
N ILE A 8 18.70 32.55 25.15
CA ILE A 8 17.78 31.39 25.18
C ILE A 8 16.39 31.74 24.67
N ALA A 9 15.91 32.96 24.88
CA ALA A 9 14.64 33.43 24.34
C ALA A 9 14.64 33.46 22.81
N ILE A 10 15.74 33.98 22.21
CA ILE A 10 15.91 34.01 20.74
C ILE A 10 15.97 32.60 20.17
N ILE A 11 16.74 31.67 20.79
CA ILE A 11 16.82 30.28 20.38
C ILE A 11 15.45 29.61 20.47
N ALA A 12 14.71 29.81 21.56
CA ALA A 12 13.36 29.26 21.72
C ALA A 12 12.38 29.75 20.64
N MET A 13 12.46 31.07 20.32
CA MET A 13 11.64 31.65 19.24
C MET A 13 11.98 31.08 17.87
N LEU A 14 13.24 30.91 17.55
CA LEU A 14 13.67 30.27 16.29
C LEU A 14 13.22 28.82 16.21
N MET A 15 13.37 28.03 17.28
CA MET A 15 12.91 26.63 17.35
C MET A 15 11.39 26.51 17.20
N ALA A 16 10.62 27.45 17.78
CA ALA A 16 9.16 27.43 17.67
C ALA A 16 8.66 27.55 16.22
N ILE A 17 9.38 28.27 15.37
CA ILE A 17 9.06 28.41 13.94
C ILE A 17 9.60 27.23 13.12
N LEU A 18 10.81 26.74 13.44
CA LEU A 18 11.46 25.68 12.67
C LEU A 18 10.82 24.30 12.89
N MET A 19 10.36 24.01 14.11
CA MET A 19 9.85 22.67 14.46
C MET A 19 8.63 22.24 13.64
N PRO A 20 7.59 23.08 13.42
CA PRO A 20 6.47 22.73 12.56
C PRO A 20 6.88 22.51 11.09
N ALA A 21 7.80 23.32 10.58
CA ALA A 21 8.30 23.19 9.22
C ALA A 21 9.06 21.86 9.04
N LEU A 22 9.94 21.52 9.96
CA LEU A 22 10.72 20.28 9.95
C LEU A 22 9.81 19.03 10.01
N GLN A 23 8.73 19.07 10.79
CA GLN A 23 7.77 17.98 10.85
C GLN A 23 7.07 17.76 9.49
N ARG A 24 6.71 18.83 8.78
CA ARG A 24 6.11 18.74 7.43
C ARG A 24 7.08 18.13 6.43
N VAL A 25 8.34 18.59 6.43
CA VAL A 25 9.39 18.05 5.54
C VAL A 25 9.64 16.57 5.81
N ARG A 26 9.73 16.16 7.08
CA ARG A 26 9.88 14.75 7.46
C ARG A 26 8.71 13.87 6.96
N LYS A 27 7.47 14.36 7.08
CA LYS A 27 6.30 13.64 6.55
C LYS A 27 6.37 13.50 5.02
N GLN A 28 6.77 14.55 4.32
CA GLN A 28 6.93 14.52 2.88
C GLN A 28 8.04 13.56 2.44
N ALA A 29 9.19 13.59 3.10
CA ALA A 29 10.29 12.66 2.83
C ALA A 29 9.87 11.20 3.00
N LYS A 30 9.14 10.87 4.08
CA LYS A 30 8.58 9.52 4.25
C LYS A 30 7.65 9.11 3.11
N GLY A 31 6.79 10.02 2.62
CA GLY A 31 5.92 9.76 1.47
C GLY A 31 6.71 9.49 0.19
N THR A 32 7.81 10.20 -0.03
CA THR A 32 8.70 9.98 -1.18
C THR A 32 9.37 8.61 -1.12
N VAL A 33 9.84 8.18 0.06
CA VAL A 33 10.39 6.84 0.26
C VAL A 33 9.33 5.78 -0.04
N CYS A 34 8.09 5.93 0.45
CA CYS A 34 7.02 4.98 0.16
C CYS A 34 6.69 4.91 -1.35
N LYS A 35 6.70 6.04 -2.06
CA LYS A 35 6.59 6.04 -3.54
C LYS A 35 7.74 5.27 -4.22
N SER A 36 8.96 5.43 -3.72
CA SER A 36 10.13 4.69 -4.23
C SER A 36 9.99 3.20 -3.99
N ASN A 37 9.50 2.80 -2.81
CA ASN A 37 9.25 1.40 -2.49
C ASN A 37 8.20 0.79 -3.43
N LEU A 38 7.08 1.48 -3.66
CA LEU A 38 6.05 1.02 -4.62
C LEU A 38 6.59 0.88 -6.04
N ARG A 39 7.50 1.77 -6.49
CA ARG A 39 8.16 1.63 -7.80
C ARG A 39 9.04 0.38 -7.88
N GLN A 40 9.76 0.05 -6.81
CA GLN A 40 10.56 -1.17 -6.74
C GLN A 40 9.68 -2.43 -6.72
N ILE A 41 8.55 -2.38 -6.03
CA ILE A 41 7.54 -3.45 -6.07
C ILE A 41 6.94 -3.56 -7.48
N GLY A 42 6.65 -2.44 -8.15
CA GLY A 42 6.17 -2.42 -9.54
C GLY A 42 7.17 -3.05 -10.51
N LEU A 43 8.46 -2.78 -10.33
CA LEU A 43 9.51 -3.45 -11.13
C LEU A 43 9.53 -4.96 -10.88
N ALA A 44 9.43 -5.40 -9.63
CA ALA A 44 9.34 -6.82 -9.29
C ALA A 44 8.08 -7.49 -9.86
N ALA A 45 6.94 -6.78 -9.84
CA ALA A 45 5.69 -7.24 -10.43
C ALA A 45 5.79 -7.37 -11.96
N ASN A 46 6.48 -6.43 -12.62
CA ASN A 46 6.74 -6.52 -14.06
C ASN A 46 7.61 -7.73 -14.41
N LEU A 47 8.71 -7.93 -13.68
CA LEU A 47 9.59 -9.09 -13.87
C LEU A 47 8.86 -10.41 -13.60
N TYR A 48 7.99 -10.45 -12.59
CA TYR A 48 7.12 -11.58 -12.33
C TYR A 48 6.18 -11.84 -13.52
N ALA A 49 5.52 -10.80 -14.03
CA ALA A 49 4.61 -10.95 -15.16
C ALA A 49 5.32 -11.45 -16.43
N GLU A 50 6.56 -11.00 -16.69
CA GLU A 50 7.37 -11.50 -17.81
C GLU A 50 7.71 -12.98 -17.68
N GLU A 51 7.97 -13.48 -16.45
CA GLU A 51 8.28 -14.89 -16.21
C GLU A 51 7.02 -15.79 -16.20
N TYR A 52 5.85 -15.23 -15.88
CA TYR A 52 4.60 -15.97 -15.72
C TYR A 52 3.53 -15.58 -16.75
N ASP A 53 3.85 -15.55 -18.04
CA ASP A 53 2.95 -15.35 -19.18
C ASP A 53 2.02 -14.13 -19.03
N GLN A 54 2.53 -13.02 -18.49
CA GLN A 54 1.81 -11.77 -18.23
C GLN A 54 0.70 -11.89 -17.16
N TYR A 55 0.76 -12.91 -16.30
CA TYR A 55 -0.12 -13.01 -15.15
C TYR A 55 0.44 -12.20 -13.96
N VAL A 56 -0.46 -11.58 -13.22
CA VAL A 56 -0.15 -10.89 -11.95
C VAL A 56 -0.99 -11.47 -10.84
N PRO A 57 -0.42 -11.67 -9.63
CA PRO A 57 -1.16 -12.15 -8.48
C PRO A 57 -2.16 -11.09 -8.01
N ARG A 58 -3.38 -11.53 -7.71
CA ARG A 58 -4.44 -10.73 -7.12
C ARG A 58 -4.99 -11.48 -5.90
N GLY A 59 -5.36 -10.74 -4.85
CA GLY A 59 -5.89 -11.36 -3.64
C GLY A 59 -4.92 -12.38 -3.00
N LEU A 60 -5.49 -13.43 -2.44
CA LEU A 60 -4.79 -14.60 -1.93
C LEU A 60 -4.33 -15.47 -3.09
N ALA A 61 -3.23 -15.15 -3.63
CA ALA A 61 -2.34 -15.97 -4.44
C ALA A 61 -2.97 -17.13 -5.22
N GLY A 62 -3.91 -16.85 -6.03
CA GLY A 62 -4.32 -17.67 -7.15
C GLY A 62 -3.93 -19.14 -7.12
N GLY A 63 -4.53 -19.94 -6.24
CA GLY A 63 -4.31 -21.37 -6.19
C GLY A 63 -2.95 -21.86 -5.68
N THR A 64 -1.98 -20.97 -5.41
CA THR A 64 -0.64 -21.34 -4.91
C THR A 64 -0.53 -21.30 -3.38
N GLY A 65 -1.50 -20.73 -2.68
CA GLY A 65 -1.45 -20.51 -1.23
C GLY A 65 -0.46 -19.43 -0.78
N LYS A 66 0.16 -18.68 -1.74
CA LYS A 66 1.14 -17.62 -1.43
C LYS A 66 0.57 -16.25 -1.72
N ALA A 67 0.80 -15.27 -0.89
CA ALA A 67 0.40 -13.88 -1.12
C ALA A 67 1.31 -13.18 -2.15
N TRP A 68 0.82 -12.10 -2.77
CA TRP A 68 1.54 -11.34 -3.79
C TRP A 68 2.97 -10.96 -3.36
N PHE A 69 3.18 -10.55 -2.11
CA PHE A 69 4.49 -10.17 -1.59
C PHE A 69 5.47 -11.35 -1.47
N GLN A 70 4.96 -12.57 -1.30
CA GLN A 70 5.75 -13.80 -1.33
C GLN A 70 6.17 -14.16 -2.76
N LEU A 71 5.25 -13.97 -3.72
CA LEU A 71 5.51 -14.24 -5.15
C LEU A 71 6.51 -13.24 -5.75
N PHE A 72 6.50 -11.98 -5.32
CA PHE A 72 7.46 -10.97 -5.79
C PHE A 72 8.84 -11.07 -5.12
N MET A 73 8.95 -11.82 -4.02
CA MET A 73 10.21 -11.93 -3.27
C MET A 73 11.42 -12.37 -4.12
N PRO A 74 11.31 -13.31 -5.08
CA PRO A 74 12.44 -13.70 -5.95
C PRO A 74 12.99 -12.54 -6.79
N PHE A 75 12.14 -11.58 -7.15
CA PHE A 75 12.44 -10.46 -8.04
C PHE A 75 12.90 -9.18 -7.31
N LEU A 76 12.85 -9.17 -5.99
CA LEU A 76 13.34 -8.06 -5.18
C LEU A 76 14.84 -8.21 -4.87
N ALA A 77 15.53 -7.08 -4.78
CA ALA A 77 16.92 -7.04 -4.35
C ALA A 77 17.09 -7.44 -2.86
N GLN A 78 16.06 -7.18 -2.04
CA GLN A 78 16.07 -7.56 -0.63
C GLN A 78 15.42 -8.94 -0.43
N LYS A 79 16.00 -9.74 0.45
CA LYS A 79 15.47 -11.04 0.87
C LYS A 79 15.22 -11.03 2.38
N PRO A 80 14.21 -11.75 2.88
CA PRO A 80 13.99 -11.88 4.31
C PRO A 80 15.13 -12.67 4.95
N ILE A 81 15.69 -12.14 6.04
CA ILE A 81 16.69 -12.84 6.84
C ILE A 81 15.96 -13.81 7.77
N ASN A 82 16.32 -15.09 7.75
CA ASN A 82 15.68 -16.15 8.52
C ASN A 82 14.13 -16.21 8.33
N ASN A 83 13.66 -15.96 7.11
CA ASN A 83 12.24 -15.87 6.77
C ASN A 83 11.46 -14.78 7.54
N ASP A 84 12.15 -13.77 8.08
CA ASP A 84 11.54 -12.66 8.79
C ASP A 84 11.31 -11.47 7.84
N TYR A 85 10.04 -11.23 7.47
CA TYR A 85 9.63 -10.14 6.57
C TYR A 85 9.86 -8.74 7.16
N ARG A 86 10.07 -8.61 8.47
CA ARG A 86 10.44 -7.34 9.10
C ARG A 86 11.79 -6.82 8.62
N THR A 87 12.61 -7.68 8.03
CA THR A 87 13.91 -7.33 7.45
C THR A 87 13.83 -6.85 6.00
N VAL A 88 12.64 -6.84 5.40
CA VAL A 88 12.40 -6.40 4.01
C VAL A 88 11.80 -4.99 4.01
N ASP A 89 12.64 -3.98 3.96
CA ASP A 89 12.22 -2.57 4.09
C ASP A 89 11.33 -2.09 2.94
N ILE A 90 11.42 -2.69 1.76
CA ILE A 90 10.63 -2.35 0.58
C ILE A 90 9.12 -2.51 0.84
N TYR A 91 8.71 -3.51 1.63
CA TYR A 91 7.30 -3.72 1.96
C TYR A 91 6.78 -2.83 3.09
N ARG A 92 7.67 -2.02 3.68
CA ARG A 92 7.33 -1.18 4.83
C ARG A 92 7.09 0.27 4.41
N CYS A 93 6.02 0.86 4.93
CA CYS A 93 5.80 2.31 4.85
C CYS A 93 6.29 2.98 6.14
N LEU A 94 7.25 3.92 6.02
CA LEU A 94 7.80 4.67 7.17
C LEU A 94 6.75 5.52 7.89
N SER A 95 5.61 5.78 7.25
CA SER A 95 4.48 6.51 7.83
C SER A 95 3.45 5.58 8.48
N TYR A 96 3.62 4.25 8.39
CA TYR A 96 2.71 3.31 9.06
C TYR A 96 2.84 3.46 10.59
N PRO A 97 1.72 3.60 11.34
CA PRO A 97 1.77 3.85 12.78
C PRO A 97 2.46 2.74 13.56
N ASP A 98 2.08 1.50 13.29
CA ASP A 98 2.67 0.34 13.94
C ASP A 98 3.98 -0.07 13.25
N LYS A 99 5.07 -0.04 13.99
CA LYS A 99 6.40 -0.35 13.47
C LYS A 99 6.68 -1.86 13.35
N GLU A 100 5.82 -2.68 13.94
CA GLU A 100 5.87 -4.14 13.78
C GLU A 100 5.23 -4.62 12.47
N GLN A 101 4.38 -3.77 11.83
CA GLN A 101 3.77 -4.10 10.55
C GLN A 101 4.85 -4.30 9.47
N THR A 102 4.79 -5.44 8.78
CA THR A 102 5.80 -5.86 7.80
C THR A 102 5.39 -5.57 6.37
N VAL A 103 4.13 -5.81 6.02
CA VAL A 103 3.59 -5.53 4.69
C VAL A 103 2.57 -4.40 4.82
N CYS A 104 2.95 -3.21 4.37
CA CYS A 104 2.16 -1.98 4.51
C CYS A 104 1.36 -1.62 3.26
N TYR A 105 1.17 -2.57 2.35
CA TYR A 105 0.45 -2.38 1.09
C TYR A 105 -0.60 -3.47 0.92
N VAL A 106 -1.69 -3.14 0.22
CA VAL A 106 -2.76 -4.05 -0.17
C VAL A 106 -2.85 -4.14 -1.69
N VAL A 107 -3.20 -5.33 -2.19
CA VAL A 107 -3.33 -5.61 -3.62
C VAL A 107 -4.78 -5.53 -4.07
N ASN A 108 -4.99 -5.19 -5.33
CA ASN A 108 -6.28 -5.27 -5.98
C ASN A 108 -6.69 -6.73 -6.19
N GLY A 109 -7.56 -7.23 -5.32
CA GLY A 109 -8.19 -8.54 -5.40
C GLY A 109 -9.67 -8.46 -5.79
N TRP A 110 -10.08 -7.40 -6.49
CA TRP A 110 -11.48 -7.08 -6.78
C TRP A 110 -11.87 -7.49 -8.19
N ASP A 111 -12.83 -8.37 -8.29
CA ASP A 111 -13.44 -8.85 -9.52
C ASP A 111 -14.87 -8.31 -9.64
N PHE A 112 -15.30 -8.03 -10.86
CA PHE A 112 -16.62 -7.45 -11.16
C PHE A 112 -17.30 -8.28 -12.24
N ASP A 113 -18.59 -8.57 -12.05
CA ASP A 113 -19.37 -9.34 -13.03
C ASP A 113 -19.63 -8.54 -14.31
N ASP A 114 -19.82 -7.22 -14.19
CA ASP A 114 -19.96 -6.28 -15.31
C ASP A 114 -19.63 -4.84 -14.89
N LYS A 115 -19.70 -3.90 -15.83
CA LYS A 115 -19.41 -2.47 -15.60
C LYS A 115 -20.39 -1.77 -14.64
N ASN A 116 -21.59 -2.31 -14.41
CA ASN A 116 -22.59 -1.75 -13.49
C ASN A 116 -22.51 -2.38 -12.10
N ASP A 117 -21.72 -3.43 -11.94
CA ASP A 117 -21.48 -4.05 -10.64
C ASP A 117 -20.73 -3.08 -9.74
N MET A 118 -21.35 -2.63 -8.66
CA MET A 118 -20.79 -1.72 -7.66
C MET A 118 -20.36 -2.43 -6.38
N THR A 119 -20.51 -3.72 -6.33
CA THR A 119 -20.17 -4.56 -5.17
C THR A 119 -18.95 -5.43 -5.41
N GLY A 120 -18.93 -6.12 -6.53
CA GLY A 120 -17.88 -7.06 -6.91
C GLY A 120 -17.73 -8.22 -5.94
N LYS A 121 -16.67 -8.99 -6.15
CA LYS A 121 -16.30 -10.14 -5.33
C LYS A 121 -14.78 -10.28 -5.23
N GLU A 122 -14.31 -11.06 -4.27
CA GLU A 122 -12.90 -11.40 -4.14
C GLU A 122 -12.48 -12.36 -5.27
N ILE A 123 -11.38 -12.00 -5.96
CA ILE A 123 -10.75 -12.90 -6.92
C ILE A 123 -9.67 -13.73 -6.23
N LEU A 124 -9.70 -15.03 -6.48
CA LEU A 124 -8.76 -15.99 -5.89
C LEU A 124 -7.69 -16.45 -6.89
N LEU A 125 -7.76 -15.99 -8.15
CA LEU A 125 -6.86 -16.41 -9.23
C LEU A 125 -6.05 -15.23 -9.75
N PRO A 126 -4.84 -15.45 -10.27
CA PRO A 126 -4.10 -14.40 -10.96
C PRO A 126 -4.84 -13.97 -12.22
N SER A 127 -4.70 -12.70 -12.58
CA SER A 127 -5.29 -12.16 -13.81
C SER A 127 -4.20 -11.83 -14.83
N LYS A 128 -4.54 -11.98 -16.12
CA LYS A 128 -3.61 -11.66 -17.19
C LYS A 128 -3.63 -10.17 -17.48
N LEU A 129 -2.47 -9.55 -17.60
CA LEU A 129 -2.38 -8.10 -17.87
C LEU A 129 -3.08 -7.69 -19.18
N SER A 130 -3.14 -8.59 -20.18
CA SER A 130 -3.85 -8.32 -21.43
C SER A 130 -5.36 -8.11 -21.24
N ASP A 131 -5.93 -8.62 -20.16
CA ASP A 131 -7.37 -8.52 -19.88
C ASP A 131 -7.74 -7.16 -19.29
N CYS A 132 -6.74 -6.39 -18.82
CA CYS A 132 -6.91 -5.03 -18.36
C CYS A 132 -6.74 -4.02 -19.51
N GLU A 133 -7.83 -3.35 -19.89
CA GLU A 133 -7.84 -2.35 -20.95
C GLU A 133 -7.17 -1.04 -20.54
N HIS A 134 -7.37 -0.63 -19.29
CA HIS A 134 -6.96 0.68 -18.79
C HIS A 134 -5.90 0.60 -17.68
N ARG A 135 -4.76 -0.06 -17.96
CA ARG A 135 -3.70 -0.33 -16.99
C ARG A 135 -3.19 0.93 -16.28
N ALA A 136 -3.13 2.07 -16.98
CA ALA A 136 -2.69 3.34 -16.41
C ALA A 136 -3.72 3.98 -15.45
N TYR A 137 -4.95 3.47 -15.42
CA TYR A 137 -6.01 3.95 -14.52
C TYR A 137 -6.43 2.91 -13.48
N THR A 138 -5.95 1.68 -13.60
CA THR A 138 -6.31 0.60 -12.69
C THR A 138 -5.27 0.47 -11.59
N VAL A 139 -5.69 0.73 -10.36
CA VAL A 139 -4.86 0.57 -9.16
C VAL A 139 -4.55 -0.91 -8.95
N TYR A 140 -3.28 -1.22 -8.76
CA TYR A 140 -2.80 -2.56 -8.46
C TYR A 140 -2.42 -2.73 -6.97
N LEU A 141 -1.61 -1.83 -6.44
CA LEU A 141 -1.22 -1.83 -5.03
C LEU A 141 -1.39 -0.43 -4.44
N THR A 142 -1.76 -0.35 -3.16
CA THR A 142 -1.83 0.92 -2.45
C THR A 142 -1.48 0.76 -0.97
N ASP A 143 -1.29 1.89 -0.27
CA ASP A 143 -1.03 1.91 1.16
C ASP A 143 -2.18 1.26 1.96
N ASN A 144 -1.83 0.33 2.85
CA ASN A 144 -2.77 -0.32 3.76
C ASN A 144 -3.20 0.62 4.91
N GLU A 145 -4.45 0.53 5.33
CA GLU A 145 -4.99 1.25 6.49
C GLU A 145 -4.51 0.61 7.81
N ASP A 146 -4.53 1.40 8.86
CA ASP A 146 -4.26 1.01 10.22
C ASP A 146 -5.58 0.82 10.99
N GLY A 147 -5.84 -0.39 11.49
CA GLY A 147 -7.09 -0.69 12.14
C GLY A 147 -7.05 -1.98 12.97
N PRO A 148 -8.13 -2.29 13.70
CA PRO A 148 -8.18 -3.45 14.60
C PRO A 148 -8.17 -4.80 13.86
N TRP A 149 -8.48 -4.79 12.57
CA TRP A 149 -8.52 -5.97 11.69
C TRP A 149 -7.19 -6.27 11.02
N ARG A 150 -6.19 -5.37 11.13
CA ARG A 150 -4.87 -5.60 10.53
C ARG A 150 -4.14 -6.74 11.23
N TYR A 151 -3.33 -7.44 10.46
CA TYR A 151 -2.41 -8.45 10.96
C TYR A 151 -0.97 -8.02 10.76
N ILE A 152 -0.13 -8.34 11.74
CA ILE A 152 1.32 -8.16 11.64
C ILE A 152 1.90 -9.43 11.03
N ILE A 153 2.25 -9.33 9.75
CA ILE A 153 2.85 -10.44 9.01
C ILE A 153 4.34 -10.45 9.29
N ARG A 154 4.80 -11.39 10.10
CA ARG A 154 6.22 -11.52 10.45
C ARG A 154 6.95 -12.55 9.59
N LYS A 155 6.25 -13.62 9.23
CA LYS A 155 6.78 -14.74 8.43
C LYS A 155 5.83 -15.07 7.28
N ALA A 156 6.36 -15.85 6.35
CA ALA A 156 5.60 -16.26 5.17
C ALA A 156 4.36 -17.10 5.48
N ASP A 157 4.35 -17.79 6.61
CA ASP A 157 3.29 -18.67 7.09
C ASP A 157 2.34 -18.03 8.10
N ASP A 158 2.49 -16.73 8.38
CA ASP A 158 1.56 -16.01 9.26
C ASP A 158 0.17 -15.91 8.61
N GLU A 159 -0.88 -16.24 9.35
CA GLU A 159 -2.28 -16.25 8.85
C GLU A 159 -2.80 -14.87 8.43
N GLY A 160 -2.12 -13.80 8.80
CA GLY A 160 -2.50 -12.42 8.48
C GLY A 160 -2.37 -12.03 7.01
N HIS A 161 -1.72 -12.84 6.17
CA HIS A 161 -1.50 -12.54 4.75
C HIS A 161 -2.79 -12.49 3.92
N ASN A 162 -3.86 -13.15 4.35
CA ASN A 162 -5.17 -13.14 3.71
C ASN A 162 -5.94 -11.81 3.81
N ARG A 163 -5.36 -10.79 4.46
CA ARG A 163 -5.96 -9.45 4.56
C ARG A 163 -5.16 -8.38 3.85
N CYS A 164 -4.33 -8.78 2.91
CA CYS A 164 -3.49 -7.89 2.11
C CYS A 164 -4.11 -7.54 0.75
N ASP A 165 -5.44 -7.56 0.63
CA ASP A 165 -6.20 -7.33 -0.59
C ASP A 165 -7.40 -6.40 -0.42
N VAL A 166 -7.91 -5.88 -1.54
CA VAL A 166 -9.10 -5.02 -1.64
C VAL A 166 -10.07 -5.66 -2.62
N TRP A 167 -11.32 -5.94 -2.19
CA TRP A 167 -12.29 -6.65 -3.01
C TRP A 167 -13.76 -6.27 -2.76
N ASN A 168 -14.04 -5.18 -2.02
CA ASN A 168 -15.38 -4.63 -1.87
C ASN A 168 -15.35 -3.12 -1.55
N PRO A 169 -16.47 -2.40 -1.71
CA PRO A 169 -16.55 -0.95 -1.45
C PRO A 169 -16.19 -0.55 -0.01
N GLY A 170 -16.45 -1.42 0.96
CA GLY A 170 -16.13 -1.19 2.37
C GLY A 170 -14.63 -1.06 2.64
N HIS A 171 -13.78 -1.62 1.77
CA HIS A 171 -12.32 -1.53 1.87
C HIS A 171 -11.75 -0.18 1.42
N LEU A 172 -12.51 0.63 0.67
CA LEU A 172 -12.04 1.91 0.13
C LEU A 172 -11.83 2.97 1.22
N PRO A 173 -11.01 4.00 0.96
CA PRO A 173 -10.69 5.03 1.94
C PRO A 173 -11.89 5.91 2.31
N THR A 174 -12.94 5.92 1.50
CA THR A 174 -14.20 6.63 1.76
C THR A 174 -15.10 5.91 2.76
N SER A 175 -14.88 4.62 3.00
CA SER A 175 -15.65 3.84 3.98
C SER A 175 -15.33 4.23 5.42
N ASP A 176 -16.34 4.32 6.27
CA ASP A 176 -16.20 4.50 7.71
C ASP A 176 -16.27 3.18 8.50
N SER A 177 -16.47 2.06 7.79
CA SER A 177 -16.54 0.74 8.41
C SER A 177 -15.21 0.35 9.08
N GLN A 178 -15.32 -0.15 10.31
CA GLN A 178 -14.24 -0.76 11.09
C GLN A 178 -14.44 -2.27 11.25
N ASP A 179 -15.32 -2.85 10.45
CA ASP A 179 -15.59 -4.29 10.45
C ASP A 179 -14.33 -5.10 10.13
N VAL A 180 -14.16 -6.25 10.76
CA VAL A 180 -12.95 -7.08 10.59
C VAL A 180 -12.82 -7.63 9.17
N THR A 181 -13.94 -7.95 8.51
CA THR A 181 -13.94 -8.55 7.17
C THR A 181 -14.08 -7.50 6.08
N ASN A 182 -15.03 -6.57 6.24
CA ASN A 182 -15.45 -5.61 5.22
C ASN A 182 -15.06 -4.16 5.55
N GLY A 183 -14.25 -3.95 6.59
CA GLY A 183 -13.80 -2.61 6.97
C GLY A 183 -12.69 -2.08 6.09
N ARG A 184 -12.48 -0.77 6.19
CA ARG A 184 -11.51 -0.03 5.38
C ARG A 184 -10.12 -0.64 5.42
N ARG A 185 -9.59 -1.04 4.26
CA ARG A 185 -8.24 -1.58 4.07
C ARG A 185 -7.30 -0.61 3.37
N VAL A 186 -7.83 0.28 2.54
CA VAL A 186 -7.04 1.33 1.89
C VAL A 186 -6.87 2.53 2.81
N ALA A 187 -5.66 3.01 2.96
CA ALA A 187 -5.33 4.09 3.87
C ALA A 187 -6.00 5.42 3.44
N ARG A 188 -6.80 6.01 4.35
CA ARG A 188 -7.46 7.31 4.14
C ARG A 188 -6.48 8.48 4.20
N ALA A 189 -5.46 8.40 5.05
CA ALA A 189 -4.60 9.52 5.37
C ALA A 189 -3.14 9.13 5.65
N ARG A 190 -2.63 8.07 4.99
CA ARG A 190 -1.24 7.60 5.17
C ARG A 190 -0.25 8.68 4.75
N HIS A 191 -0.50 9.30 3.62
CA HIS A 191 0.29 10.37 3.04
C HIS A 191 -0.62 11.59 2.80
N ARG A 192 -0.61 12.57 3.70
CA ARG A 192 -1.54 13.71 3.72
C ARG A 192 -2.99 13.26 3.93
N LYS A 193 -3.84 13.40 2.90
CA LYS A 193 -5.27 13.02 2.89
C LYS A 193 -5.55 11.89 1.89
N GLY A 194 -4.63 10.96 1.70
CA GLY A 194 -4.76 9.89 0.72
C GLY A 194 -3.63 8.88 0.82
N SER A 195 -3.42 8.15 -0.27
CA SER A 195 -2.48 7.04 -0.40
C SER A 195 -1.62 7.17 -1.65
N ASN A 196 -0.45 6.54 -1.63
CA ASN A 196 0.30 6.29 -2.85
C ASN A 196 -0.23 4.99 -3.48
N CYS A 197 -0.47 5.03 -4.79
CA CYS A 197 -1.00 3.91 -5.56
C CYS A 197 0.00 3.52 -6.65
N LEU A 198 0.26 2.24 -6.81
CA LEU A 198 0.91 1.62 -7.96
C LEU A 198 -0.19 1.16 -8.91
N PHE A 199 -0.09 1.51 -10.18
CA PHE A 199 -1.01 1.13 -11.23
C PHE A 199 -0.49 -0.08 -12.05
N LEU A 200 -1.33 -0.67 -12.89
CA LEU A 200 -0.97 -1.87 -13.66
C LEU A 200 -0.03 -1.61 -14.86
N ASP A 201 0.27 -0.35 -15.15
CA ASP A 201 1.36 0.06 -16.05
C ASP A 201 2.68 0.37 -15.32
N TRP A 202 2.71 0.10 -14.02
CA TRP A 202 3.83 0.26 -13.08
C TRP A 202 4.19 1.69 -12.71
N HIS A 203 3.40 2.69 -13.09
CA HIS A 203 3.60 4.04 -12.56
C HIS A 203 3.05 4.16 -11.13
N VAL A 204 3.56 5.12 -10.37
CA VAL A 204 3.13 5.39 -9.00
C VAL A 204 2.65 6.82 -8.88
N GLU A 205 1.40 6.98 -8.45
CA GLU A 205 0.78 8.27 -8.22
C GLU A 205 0.20 8.37 -6.80
N TYR A 206 0.02 9.59 -6.30
CA TYR A 206 -0.72 9.88 -5.09
C TYR A 206 -2.19 10.15 -5.44
N ILE A 207 -3.10 9.44 -4.78
CA ILE A 207 -4.54 9.63 -4.92
C ILE A 207 -5.10 10.12 -3.60
N ALA A 208 -5.87 11.24 -3.63
CA ALA A 208 -6.59 11.69 -2.45
C ALA A 208 -7.72 10.70 -2.12
N ALA A 209 -8.04 10.56 -0.84
CA ALA A 209 -9.04 9.58 -0.41
C ALA A 209 -10.42 9.83 -1.02
N GLU A 210 -10.78 11.10 -1.22
CA GLU A 210 -12.05 11.53 -1.83
C GLU A 210 -12.12 11.30 -3.34
N ASP A 211 -10.96 11.22 -4.01
CA ASP A 211 -10.85 11.00 -5.46
C ASP A 211 -10.78 9.51 -5.84
N MET A 212 -10.60 8.62 -4.85
CA MET A 212 -10.50 7.19 -5.10
C MET A 212 -11.87 6.57 -5.31
N THR A 213 -12.17 6.18 -6.54
CA THR A 213 -13.45 5.58 -6.94
C THR A 213 -13.32 4.06 -7.17
N ILE A 214 -14.46 3.37 -7.21
CA ILE A 214 -14.54 1.93 -7.52
C ILE A 214 -13.95 1.65 -8.90
N ASP A 215 -14.18 2.52 -9.88
CA ASP A 215 -13.73 2.32 -11.26
C ASP A 215 -12.21 2.24 -11.40
N MET A 216 -11.46 2.85 -10.48
CA MET A 216 -10.01 2.71 -10.42
C MET A 216 -9.53 1.29 -10.04
N TRP A 217 -10.44 0.41 -9.62
CA TRP A 217 -10.13 -0.96 -9.20
C TRP A 217 -10.57 -2.01 -10.21
N ARG A 218 -11.30 -1.59 -11.27
CA ARG A 218 -11.76 -2.49 -12.32
C ARG A 218 -10.60 -2.98 -13.16
N PHE A 219 -10.39 -4.28 -13.14
CA PHE A 219 -9.36 -4.92 -13.95
C PHE A 219 -9.88 -5.22 -15.35
N GLU A 220 -11.14 -5.62 -15.46
CA GLU A 220 -11.81 -5.97 -16.71
C GLU A 220 -12.63 -4.80 -17.26
N LYS A 221 -12.98 -4.94 -18.54
CA LYS A 221 -13.71 -3.94 -19.36
C LYS A 221 -15.12 -3.65 -18.88
#